data_0713704747648ebdf018cf2da230c673
#
_entry.id   0713704747648ebdf018cf2da230c673
#
_cell.length_a   1.000
_cell.length_b   1.000
_cell.length_c   1.000
_cell.angle_alpha   90.00
_cell.angle_beta   90.00
_cell.angle_gamma   90.00
#
_symmetry.space_group_name_H-M   'P 1'
#
loop_
_entity.id
_entity.type
_entity.pdbx_description
1 polymer ?
#
loop_
_entity_poly.entity_id
_entity_poly.type
_entity_poly.pdbx_seq_one_letter_code
_entity_poly.pdbx_strand_id
1 'polypeptide(L)'
;MKKLLYSKIKESLISVLPVTLIVIILNFTPLINLSLNEVVIFSVSALFLIFGIGFFTLGADIAMTPMGEYVGSGLTKSKNLNLLLIICFALGVLITIAEPDLSVLASQIGSNSIIIFVGLGVGLFLILAILKIVFKKDLASMLIYFYMVLFALALFVLSINGENFQLIPLSFDSGGVTTGPITVPFIMALGVGVASTIGGKNSNENSFGLVALCSVGPILAVLILSLINGGDIVAPNPNDYLLANDIGSYVLHTFVKTIKDVVIALGLIVAFFFIINFTLLKLSKKKIIQILIGTAFTFIGLIVFLTAVHVGFMPIGYKMGEELAKSSPVAVTVVGFVLGLVVVLAEPAVHVLNKQVEEITHGTVSKKAMMIALSIGVGASICLSVIRIIFGFSILYYLIPGYLISLGLSFFVPKIYTAIAFDSGGVASGPLTSTFILPFAIGVCVACGGNILSDAFGIVAMVAMTPLITIQTLGFTAIFRKKFSEKLAMHKILDDKDDQIIRFL
;
A
#
# COMPACT_ATOMS: atom_id res chain seq x y z
N MET A 1 -23.12 -11.89 -8.61
CA MET A 1 -21.77 -12.19 -9.07
C MET A 1 -21.39 -11.48 -10.37
N LYS A 2 -22.15 -11.61 -11.50
CA LYS A 2 -21.80 -10.93 -12.77
C LYS A 2 -21.66 -9.41 -12.67
N LYS A 3 -22.57 -8.72 -11.98
CA LYS A 3 -22.50 -7.25 -11.78
C LYS A 3 -21.27 -6.83 -10.95
N LEU A 4 -20.90 -7.62 -9.93
CA LEU A 4 -19.74 -7.35 -9.07
C LEU A 4 -18.43 -7.55 -9.86
N LEU A 5 -18.33 -8.63 -10.64
CA LEU A 5 -17.19 -8.86 -11.53
C LEU A 5 -17.03 -7.73 -12.55
N TYR A 6 -18.14 -7.30 -13.19
CA TYR A 6 -18.09 -6.19 -14.13
C TYR A 6 -17.61 -4.89 -13.46
N SER A 7 -18.07 -4.61 -12.23
CA SER A 7 -17.60 -3.45 -11.46
C SER A 7 -16.09 -3.51 -11.21
N LYS A 8 -15.59 -4.68 -10.78
CA LYS A 8 -14.15 -4.86 -10.50
C LYS A 8 -13.28 -4.76 -11.75
N ILE A 9 -13.71 -5.35 -12.87
CA ILE A 9 -13.00 -5.21 -14.14
C ILE A 9 -13.02 -3.75 -14.62
N LYS A 10 -14.14 -3.03 -14.45
CA LYS A 10 -14.22 -1.60 -14.78
C LYS A 10 -13.28 -0.77 -13.90
N GLU A 11 -13.22 -1.05 -12.60
CA GLU A 11 -12.27 -0.42 -11.66
C GLU A 11 -10.83 -0.66 -12.12
N SER A 12 -10.48 -1.91 -12.43
CA SER A 12 -9.15 -2.27 -12.93
C SER A 12 -8.80 -1.64 -14.28
N LEU A 13 -9.79 -1.50 -15.18
CA LEU A 13 -9.62 -0.79 -16.45
C LEU A 13 -9.26 0.68 -16.21
N ILE A 14 -9.97 1.34 -15.31
CA ILE A 14 -9.72 2.75 -14.94
C ILE A 14 -8.31 2.88 -14.32
N SER A 15 -7.82 1.87 -13.63
CA SER A 15 -6.49 1.84 -13.02
C SER A 15 -5.37 1.70 -14.04
N VAL A 16 -5.45 0.73 -14.91
CA VAL A 16 -4.34 0.33 -15.79
C VAL A 16 -4.29 1.17 -17.07
N LEU A 17 -5.45 1.52 -17.63
CA LEU A 17 -5.54 2.21 -18.91
C LEU A 17 -4.79 3.56 -18.96
N PRO A 18 -4.87 4.45 -17.94
CA PRO A 18 -4.17 5.73 -18.00
C PRO A 18 -2.66 5.60 -18.07
N VAL A 19 -2.08 4.68 -17.29
CA VAL A 19 -0.63 4.40 -17.33
C VAL A 19 -0.24 3.84 -18.70
N THR A 20 -1.04 2.89 -19.22
CA THR A 20 -0.82 2.31 -20.54
C THR A 20 -0.84 3.37 -21.63
N LEU A 21 -1.82 4.29 -21.58
CA LEU A 21 -1.94 5.40 -22.54
C LEU A 21 -0.73 6.35 -22.46
N ILE A 22 -0.25 6.69 -21.27
CA ILE A 22 0.93 7.54 -21.10
C ILE A 22 2.14 6.90 -21.79
N VAL A 23 2.40 5.60 -21.54
CA VAL A 23 3.52 4.89 -22.18
C VAL A 23 3.39 4.90 -23.71
N ILE A 24 2.20 4.60 -24.24
CA ILE A 24 1.97 4.58 -25.68
C ILE A 24 2.14 5.99 -26.28
N ILE A 25 1.59 7.04 -25.66
CA ILE A 25 1.73 8.42 -26.13
C ILE A 25 3.20 8.85 -26.13
N LEU A 26 3.93 8.53 -25.07
CA LEU A 26 5.36 8.88 -24.97
C LEU A 26 6.19 8.17 -26.03
N ASN A 27 5.81 6.96 -26.47
CA ASN A 27 6.50 6.25 -27.55
C ASN A 27 6.36 6.93 -28.93
N PHE A 28 5.39 7.83 -29.13
CA PHE A 28 5.31 8.67 -30.33
C PHE A 28 6.15 9.95 -30.24
N THR A 29 6.83 10.15 -29.10
CA THR A 29 7.74 11.30 -28.91
C THR A 29 9.20 10.83 -29.06
N PRO A 30 10.16 11.72 -29.30
CA PRO A 30 11.57 11.36 -29.33
C PRO A 30 12.17 11.01 -27.96
N LEU A 31 11.36 11.03 -26.91
CA LEU A 31 11.81 10.80 -25.52
C LEU A 31 11.98 9.32 -25.18
N ILE A 32 11.20 8.45 -25.82
CA ILE A 32 11.23 6.99 -25.61
C ILE A 32 11.18 6.30 -26.96
N ASN A 33 11.93 5.21 -27.10
CA ASN A 33 11.96 4.41 -28.32
C ASN A 33 11.70 2.93 -27.99
N LEU A 34 10.43 2.55 -27.93
CA LEU A 34 10.01 1.17 -27.78
C LEU A 34 9.85 0.50 -29.15
N SER A 35 10.41 -0.67 -29.33
CA SER A 35 10.17 -1.48 -30.50
C SER A 35 8.70 -1.91 -30.61
N LEU A 36 8.24 -2.25 -31.82
CA LEU A 36 6.86 -2.72 -32.03
C LEU A 36 6.54 -3.94 -31.14
N ASN A 37 7.49 -4.85 -30.97
CA ASN A 37 7.31 -6.02 -30.11
C ASN A 37 7.10 -5.64 -28.65
N GLU A 38 7.86 -4.67 -28.13
CA GLU A 38 7.72 -4.17 -26.76
C GLU A 38 6.36 -3.52 -26.53
N VAL A 39 5.89 -2.70 -27.47
CA VAL A 39 4.55 -2.08 -27.40
C VAL A 39 3.44 -3.14 -27.41
N VAL A 40 3.57 -4.17 -28.25
CA VAL A 40 2.59 -5.26 -28.31
C VAL A 40 2.59 -6.06 -27.01
N ILE A 41 3.76 -6.46 -26.49
CA ILE A 41 3.88 -7.19 -25.23
C ILE A 41 3.28 -6.38 -24.07
N PHE A 42 3.62 -5.11 -23.99
CA PHE A 42 3.09 -4.21 -22.95
C PHE A 42 1.56 -4.11 -23.05
N SER A 43 1.01 -3.89 -24.23
CA SER A 43 -0.42 -3.75 -24.46
C SER A 43 -1.19 -5.03 -24.11
N VAL A 44 -0.65 -6.20 -24.50
CA VAL A 44 -1.22 -7.51 -24.15
C VAL A 44 -1.13 -7.74 -22.64
N SER A 45 0.03 -7.43 -22.02
CA SER A 45 0.20 -7.51 -20.57
C SER A 45 -0.77 -6.58 -19.83
N ALA A 46 -1.05 -5.38 -20.36
CA ALA A 46 -2.04 -4.47 -19.79
C ALA A 46 -3.45 -5.06 -19.77
N LEU A 47 -3.85 -5.75 -20.82
CA LEU A 47 -5.13 -6.46 -20.85
C LEU A 47 -5.18 -7.57 -19.79
N PHE A 48 -4.14 -8.41 -19.71
CA PHE A 48 -4.06 -9.44 -18.69
C PHE A 48 -4.00 -8.84 -17.28
N LEU A 49 -3.32 -7.73 -17.09
CA LEU A 49 -3.25 -7.03 -15.80
C LEU A 49 -4.64 -6.55 -15.35
N ILE A 50 -5.45 -6.00 -16.25
CA ILE A 50 -6.83 -5.56 -15.97
C ILE A 50 -7.67 -6.74 -15.47
N PHE A 51 -7.62 -7.89 -16.17
CA PHE A 51 -8.34 -9.09 -15.72
C PHE A 51 -7.76 -9.66 -14.43
N GLY A 52 -6.45 -9.70 -14.30
CA GLY A 52 -5.75 -10.17 -13.10
C GLY A 52 -6.17 -9.39 -11.86
N ILE A 53 -6.06 -8.06 -11.89
CA ILE A 53 -6.49 -7.17 -10.79
C ILE A 53 -7.99 -7.36 -10.51
N GLY A 54 -8.83 -7.38 -11.54
CA GLY A 54 -10.28 -7.55 -11.38
C GLY A 54 -10.67 -8.87 -10.69
N PHE A 55 -10.04 -9.97 -11.07
CA PHE A 55 -10.31 -11.27 -10.45
C PHE A 55 -9.77 -11.37 -9.03
N PHE A 56 -8.52 -10.96 -8.77
CA PHE A 56 -7.98 -11.11 -7.43
C PHE A 56 -8.64 -10.15 -6.43
N THR A 57 -8.97 -8.91 -6.80
CA THR A 57 -9.70 -7.99 -5.91
C THR A 57 -11.12 -8.48 -5.63
N LEU A 58 -11.81 -9.03 -6.64
CA LEU A 58 -13.10 -9.68 -6.42
C LEU A 58 -12.98 -10.86 -5.46
N GLY A 59 -11.95 -11.68 -5.65
CA GLY A 59 -11.68 -12.83 -4.79
C GLY A 59 -11.37 -12.43 -3.35
N ALA A 60 -10.55 -11.38 -3.17
CA ALA A 60 -10.23 -10.83 -1.87
C ALA A 60 -11.49 -10.34 -1.13
N ASP A 61 -12.37 -9.60 -1.81
CA ASP A 61 -13.63 -9.13 -1.23
C ASP A 61 -14.57 -10.30 -0.82
N ILE A 62 -14.61 -11.37 -1.61
CA ILE A 62 -15.50 -12.52 -1.36
C ILE A 62 -14.93 -13.49 -0.32
N ALA A 63 -13.60 -13.65 -0.24
CA ALA A 63 -12.93 -14.61 0.64
C ALA A 63 -12.19 -13.94 1.79
N MET A 64 -11.20 -13.06 1.51
CA MET A 64 -10.28 -12.56 2.53
C MET A 64 -10.96 -11.66 3.56
N THR A 65 -11.83 -10.74 3.11
CA THR A 65 -12.61 -9.87 3.99
C THR A 65 -13.51 -10.68 4.94
N PRO A 66 -14.38 -11.60 4.47
CA PRO A 66 -15.18 -12.43 5.38
C PRO A 66 -14.33 -13.36 6.27
N MET A 67 -13.21 -13.88 5.78
CA MET A 67 -12.28 -14.68 6.59
C MET A 67 -11.76 -13.89 7.78
N GLY A 68 -11.27 -12.66 7.55
CA GLY A 68 -10.80 -11.77 8.60
C GLY A 68 -11.88 -11.48 9.64
N GLU A 69 -13.09 -11.12 9.21
CA GLU A 69 -14.22 -10.80 10.08
C GLU A 69 -14.65 -12.01 10.93
N TYR A 70 -14.78 -13.21 10.33
CA TYR A 70 -15.17 -14.42 11.05
C TYR A 70 -14.10 -14.84 12.05
N VAL A 71 -12.83 -14.76 11.70
CA VAL A 71 -11.74 -15.08 12.62
C VAL A 71 -11.70 -14.06 13.76
N GLY A 72 -11.75 -12.76 13.50
CA GLY A 72 -11.74 -11.73 14.53
C GLY A 72 -12.90 -11.88 15.52
N SER A 73 -14.12 -12.02 15.01
CA SER A 73 -15.31 -12.19 15.86
C SER A 73 -15.32 -13.53 16.62
N GLY A 74 -14.91 -14.62 15.96
CA GLY A 74 -14.88 -15.96 16.57
C GLY A 74 -13.84 -16.08 17.67
N LEU A 75 -12.63 -15.57 17.45
CA LEU A 75 -11.55 -15.59 18.45
C LEU A 75 -11.89 -14.73 19.67
N THR A 76 -12.46 -13.55 19.44
CA THR A 76 -12.86 -12.67 20.55
C THR A 76 -13.95 -13.30 21.43
N LYS A 77 -14.88 -14.04 20.83
CA LYS A 77 -15.91 -14.79 21.57
C LYS A 77 -15.34 -15.91 22.45
N SER A 78 -14.17 -16.46 22.12
CA SER A 78 -13.52 -17.49 22.94
C SER A 78 -13.02 -16.98 24.29
N LYS A 79 -12.95 -15.65 24.49
CA LYS A 79 -12.43 -14.97 25.69
C LYS A 79 -11.01 -15.38 26.10
N ASN A 80 -10.27 -16.02 25.22
CA ASN A 80 -8.87 -16.42 25.45
C ASN A 80 -7.93 -15.48 24.71
N LEU A 81 -7.33 -14.54 25.46
CA LEU A 81 -6.43 -13.53 24.88
C LEU A 81 -5.19 -14.18 24.23
N ASN A 82 -4.58 -15.17 24.87
CA ASN A 82 -3.37 -15.80 24.33
C ASN A 82 -3.64 -16.49 23.00
N LEU A 83 -4.79 -17.19 22.90
CA LEU A 83 -5.21 -17.82 21.64
C LEU A 83 -5.46 -16.78 20.54
N LEU A 84 -6.12 -15.66 20.88
CA LEU A 84 -6.34 -14.54 19.95
C LEU A 84 -5.00 -14.01 19.41
N LEU A 85 -4.02 -13.76 20.28
CA LEU A 85 -2.74 -13.18 19.90
C LEU A 85 -1.91 -14.15 19.05
N ILE A 86 -1.84 -15.43 19.41
CA ILE A 86 -1.09 -16.45 18.65
C ILE A 86 -1.69 -16.62 17.24
N ILE A 87 -3.01 -16.69 17.13
CA ILE A 87 -3.66 -16.84 15.83
C ILE A 87 -3.52 -15.57 15.00
N CYS A 88 -3.64 -14.39 15.60
CA CYS A 88 -3.42 -13.11 14.89
C CYS A 88 -1.97 -12.98 14.40
N PHE A 89 -0.98 -13.40 15.19
CA PHE A 89 0.41 -13.46 14.76
C PHE A 89 0.57 -14.34 13.51
N ALA A 90 0.12 -15.59 13.60
CA ALA A 90 0.24 -16.54 12.50
C ALA A 90 -0.49 -16.03 11.23
N LEU A 91 -1.68 -15.46 11.37
CA LEU A 91 -2.43 -14.86 10.27
C LEU A 91 -1.71 -13.65 9.67
N GLY A 92 -1.14 -12.77 10.51
CA GLY A 92 -0.36 -11.64 10.04
C GLY A 92 0.82 -12.08 9.18
N VAL A 93 1.54 -13.11 9.62
CA VAL A 93 2.65 -13.71 8.85
C VAL A 93 2.14 -14.29 7.53
N LEU A 94 1.13 -15.15 7.58
CA LEU A 94 0.65 -15.89 6.41
C LEU A 94 0.02 -14.98 5.35
N ILE A 95 -0.79 -14.00 5.77
CA ILE A 95 -1.44 -13.07 4.81
C ILE A 95 -0.42 -12.17 4.12
N THR A 96 0.65 -11.80 4.84
CA THR A 96 1.73 -10.98 4.28
C THR A 96 2.58 -11.76 3.29
N ILE A 97 2.87 -13.04 3.56
CA ILE A 97 3.59 -13.92 2.62
C ILE A 97 2.82 -14.06 1.31
N ALA A 98 1.49 -14.01 1.34
CA ALA A 98 0.65 -14.09 0.15
C ALA A 98 0.42 -12.75 -0.55
N GLU A 99 0.97 -11.65 -0.04
CA GLU A 99 0.78 -10.33 -0.66
C GLU A 99 1.56 -10.25 -1.98
N PRO A 100 0.87 -9.99 -3.12
CA PRO A 100 1.51 -9.97 -4.43
C PRO A 100 2.56 -8.86 -4.56
N ASP A 101 2.33 -7.70 -3.97
CA ASP A 101 3.26 -6.58 -4.02
C ASP A 101 4.58 -6.90 -3.32
N LEU A 102 4.52 -7.65 -2.21
CA LEU A 102 5.71 -8.11 -1.51
C LEU A 102 6.47 -9.16 -2.33
N SER A 103 5.75 -10.05 -3.03
CA SER A 103 6.36 -11.02 -3.94
C SER A 103 7.10 -10.32 -5.09
N VAL A 104 6.52 -9.25 -5.63
CA VAL A 104 7.16 -8.42 -6.67
C VAL A 104 8.42 -7.74 -6.11
N LEU A 105 8.35 -7.11 -4.93
CA LEU A 105 9.52 -6.50 -4.28
C LEU A 105 10.63 -7.53 -4.07
N ALA A 106 10.30 -8.71 -3.53
CA ALA A 106 11.26 -9.78 -3.29
C ALA A 106 11.92 -10.28 -4.58
N SER A 107 11.16 -10.36 -5.69
CA SER A 107 11.70 -10.73 -7.00
C SER A 107 12.68 -9.68 -7.53
N GLN A 108 12.44 -8.41 -7.26
CA GLN A 108 13.30 -7.31 -7.69
C GLN A 108 14.67 -7.33 -6.97
N ILE A 109 14.72 -7.75 -5.71
CA ILE A 109 15.97 -7.83 -4.93
C ILE A 109 16.60 -9.23 -4.91
N GLY A 110 15.98 -10.20 -5.60
CA GLY A 110 16.48 -11.57 -5.66
C GLY A 110 16.53 -12.32 -4.33
N SER A 111 15.85 -11.82 -3.28
CA SER A 111 15.90 -12.39 -1.93
C SER A 111 14.51 -12.76 -1.39
N ASN A 112 14.26 -14.05 -1.22
CA ASN A 112 13.04 -14.55 -0.59
C ASN A 112 13.05 -14.38 0.95
N SER A 113 14.21 -14.17 1.56
CA SER A 113 14.32 -13.99 3.01
C SER A 113 13.55 -12.77 3.48
N ILE A 114 13.48 -11.70 2.66
CA ILE A 114 12.73 -10.49 2.99
C ILE A 114 11.24 -10.78 3.23
N ILE A 115 10.63 -11.72 2.47
CA ILE A 115 9.22 -12.09 2.63
C ILE A 115 8.96 -12.62 4.04
N ILE A 116 9.87 -13.45 4.55
CA ILE A 116 9.74 -14.06 5.89
C ILE A 116 9.91 -12.99 6.97
N PHE A 117 10.97 -12.18 6.89
CA PHE A 117 11.22 -11.13 7.90
C PHE A 117 10.11 -10.08 7.93
N VAL A 118 9.66 -9.65 6.78
CA VAL A 118 8.54 -8.72 6.62
C VAL A 118 7.25 -9.34 7.18
N GLY A 119 6.96 -10.60 6.87
CA GLY A 119 5.82 -11.33 7.42
C GLY A 119 5.87 -11.42 8.95
N LEU A 120 7.03 -11.73 9.53
CA LEU A 120 7.23 -11.73 10.99
C LEU A 120 6.97 -10.33 11.58
N GLY A 121 7.46 -9.27 10.92
CA GLY A 121 7.21 -7.89 11.32
C GLY A 121 5.73 -7.56 11.37
N VAL A 122 4.98 -7.88 10.30
CA VAL A 122 3.52 -7.68 10.28
C VAL A 122 2.82 -8.50 11.35
N GLY A 123 3.21 -9.77 11.53
CA GLY A 123 2.62 -10.65 12.54
C GLY A 123 2.76 -10.07 13.96
N LEU A 124 3.96 -9.60 14.32
CA LEU A 124 4.20 -8.96 15.62
C LEU A 124 3.39 -7.68 15.80
N PHE A 125 3.36 -6.81 14.77
CA PHE A 125 2.62 -5.57 14.86
C PHE A 125 1.11 -5.75 14.77
N LEU A 126 0.62 -6.83 14.15
CA LEU A 126 -0.79 -7.20 14.22
C LEU A 126 -1.21 -7.59 15.64
N ILE A 127 -0.34 -8.27 16.41
CA ILE A 127 -0.57 -8.48 17.84
C ILE A 127 -0.77 -7.13 18.55
N LEU A 128 0.15 -6.18 18.34
CA LEU A 128 0.09 -4.85 18.97
C LEU A 128 -1.17 -4.08 18.53
N ALA A 129 -1.56 -4.20 17.27
CA ALA A 129 -2.77 -3.60 16.73
C ALA A 129 -4.04 -4.18 17.37
N ILE A 130 -4.11 -5.48 17.59
CA ILE A 130 -5.20 -6.13 18.32
C ILE A 130 -5.21 -5.72 19.80
N LEU A 131 -4.04 -5.69 20.45
CA LEU A 131 -3.92 -5.21 21.83
C LEU A 131 -4.38 -3.75 21.97
N LYS A 132 -4.11 -2.88 20.98
CA LYS A 132 -4.65 -1.52 20.92
C LYS A 132 -6.18 -1.51 21.01
N ILE A 133 -6.86 -2.40 20.28
CA ILE A 133 -8.33 -2.51 20.33
C ILE A 133 -8.79 -3.03 21.70
N VAL A 134 -8.20 -4.13 22.17
CA VAL A 134 -8.60 -4.79 23.42
C VAL A 134 -8.43 -3.85 24.62
N PHE A 135 -7.32 -3.15 24.72
CA PHE A 135 -7.00 -2.23 25.80
C PHE A 135 -7.38 -0.79 25.55
N LYS A 136 -8.04 -0.49 24.41
CA LYS A 136 -8.51 0.85 24.03
C LYS A 136 -7.38 1.91 24.08
N LYS A 137 -6.17 1.53 23.62
CA LYS A 137 -5.00 2.42 23.62
C LYS A 137 -5.10 3.46 22.50
N ASP A 138 -4.48 4.61 22.75
CA ASP A 138 -4.44 5.70 21.79
C ASP A 138 -3.45 5.40 20.65
N LEU A 139 -3.96 5.46 19.41
CA LEU A 139 -3.16 5.16 18.21
C LEU A 139 -2.03 6.18 18.00
N ALA A 140 -2.33 7.49 18.13
CA ALA A 140 -1.36 8.53 17.85
C ALA A 140 -0.13 8.41 18.75
N SER A 141 -0.36 8.16 20.05
CA SER A 141 0.73 7.92 21.00
C SER A 141 1.57 6.69 20.62
N MET A 142 0.91 5.58 20.22
CA MET A 142 1.63 4.37 19.79
C MET A 142 2.48 4.64 18.54
N LEU A 143 1.93 5.33 17.53
CA LEU A 143 2.66 5.68 16.32
C LEU A 143 3.87 6.56 16.63
N ILE A 144 3.73 7.55 17.49
CA ILE A 144 4.85 8.42 17.89
C ILE A 144 5.99 7.56 18.48
N TYR A 145 5.70 6.68 19.45
CA TYR A 145 6.73 5.81 20.05
C TYR A 145 7.39 4.91 19.01
N PHE A 146 6.61 4.25 18.15
CA PHE A 146 7.17 3.33 17.18
C PHE A 146 7.98 4.03 16.10
N TYR A 147 7.53 5.19 15.60
CA TYR A 147 8.31 5.98 14.65
C TYR A 147 9.58 6.58 15.27
N MET A 148 9.56 6.97 16.57
CA MET A 148 10.78 7.37 17.27
C MET A 148 11.80 6.22 17.33
N VAL A 149 11.36 5.00 17.70
CA VAL A 149 12.23 3.80 17.70
C VAL A 149 12.73 3.50 16.29
N LEU A 150 11.86 3.59 15.29
CA LEU A 150 12.19 3.33 13.89
C LEU A 150 13.27 4.29 13.37
N PHE A 151 13.10 5.60 13.57
CA PHE A 151 14.11 6.57 13.13
C PHE A 151 15.38 6.48 13.96
N ALA A 152 15.31 6.19 15.26
CA ALA A 152 16.50 5.93 16.06
C ALA A 152 17.29 4.72 15.53
N LEU A 153 16.60 3.63 15.17
CA LEU A 153 17.23 2.44 14.59
C LEU A 153 17.80 2.76 13.18
N ALA A 154 17.08 3.50 12.33
CA ALA A 154 17.56 3.89 11.02
C ALA A 154 18.83 4.77 11.11
N LEU A 155 18.88 5.72 12.04
CA LEU A 155 20.07 6.53 12.31
C LEU A 155 21.21 5.70 12.89
N PHE A 156 20.90 4.70 13.72
CA PHE A 156 21.89 3.76 14.22
C PHE A 156 22.52 2.93 13.09
N VAL A 157 21.68 2.39 12.18
CA VAL A 157 22.16 1.68 10.97
C VAL A 157 23.05 2.59 10.11
N LEU A 158 22.67 3.87 9.96
CA LEU A 158 23.46 4.86 9.23
C LEU A 158 24.81 5.15 9.91
N SER A 159 24.89 5.08 11.24
CA SER A 159 26.11 5.35 12.02
C SER A 159 27.12 4.20 12.01
N ILE A 160 26.67 2.97 11.78
CA ILE A 160 27.52 1.81 11.64
C ILE A 160 28.18 1.89 10.27
N ASN A 161 29.48 2.19 10.23
CA ASN A 161 30.27 2.29 8.99
C ASN A 161 30.24 0.97 8.23
N GLY A 162 29.47 0.90 7.16
CA GLY A 162 29.33 -0.28 6.32
C GLY A 162 28.30 -0.02 5.20
N GLU A 163 28.18 -0.95 4.26
CA GLU A 163 27.25 -0.85 3.15
C GLU A 163 25.76 -1.02 3.56
N ASN A 164 25.52 -1.34 4.83
CA ASN A 164 24.18 -1.63 5.39
C ASN A 164 23.20 -0.44 5.30
N PHE A 165 23.70 0.80 5.26
CA PHE A 165 22.85 1.98 5.09
C PHE A 165 22.11 2.00 3.73
N GLN A 166 22.61 1.27 2.72
CA GLN A 166 21.98 1.15 1.41
C GLN A 166 20.60 0.46 1.50
N LEU A 167 20.34 -0.32 2.55
CA LEU A 167 19.07 -0.99 2.76
C LEU A 167 18.01 -0.14 3.49
N ILE A 168 18.36 1.06 3.96
CA ILE A 168 17.39 1.97 4.61
C ILE A 168 16.20 2.28 3.69
N PRO A 169 16.39 2.69 2.41
CA PRO A 169 15.26 2.95 1.51
C PRO A 169 14.38 1.72 1.30
N LEU A 170 14.98 0.55 1.11
CA LEU A 170 14.28 -0.73 0.97
C LEU A 170 13.47 -1.07 2.23
N SER A 171 14.00 -0.79 3.43
CA SER A 171 13.27 -1.04 4.67
C SER A 171 11.99 -0.22 4.74
N PHE A 172 12.03 1.06 4.40
CA PHE A 172 10.85 1.91 4.36
C PHE A 172 9.86 1.49 3.25
N ASP A 173 10.34 1.10 2.07
CA ASP A 173 9.51 0.56 0.99
C ASP A 173 8.77 -0.71 1.43
N SER A 174 9.41 -1.57 2.22
CA SER A 174 8.78 -2.79 2.72
C SER A 174 7.51 -2.51 3.54
N GLY A 175 7.48 -1.38 4.28
CA GLY A 175 6.30 -0.95 5.02
C GLY A 175 5.12 -0.57 4.14
N GLY A 176 5.39 0.06 2.98
CA GLY A 176 4.36 0.41 1.99
C GLY A 176 3.87 -0.79 1.19
N VAL A 177 4.78 -1.65 0.76
CA VAL A 177 4.47 -2.81 -0.09
C VAL A 177 3.66 -3.90 0.63
N THR A 178 3.78 -4.02 1.95
CA THR A 178 3.04 -5.03 2.73
C THR A 178 1.57 -4.74 2.91
N THR A 179 1.15 -3.51 2.67
CA THR A 179 -0.22 -3.06 2.84
C THR A 179 -0.93 -2.99 1.50
N GLY A 180 -1.03 -4.13 0.83
CA GLY A 180 -1.62 -4.27 -0.49
C GLY A 180 -3.06 -4.79 -0.49
N PRO A 181 -3.56 -5.18 -1.67
CA PRO A 181 -4.98 -5.46 -1.91
C PRO A 181 -5.51 -6.74 -1.25
N ILE A 182 -4.66 -7.61 -0.70
CA ILE A 182 -5.07 -8.78 0.08
C ILE A 182 -4.97 -8.48 1.58
N THR A 183 -3.84 -7.94 2.00
CA THR A 183 -3.53 -7.73 3.42
C THR A 183 -4.41 -6.68 4.06
N VAL A 184 -4.65 -5.55 3.39
CA VAL A 184 -5.46 -4.44 3.94
C VAL A 184 -6.90 -4.85 4.22
N PRO A 185 -7.67 -5.40 3.27
CA PRO A 185 -9.05 -5.80 3.53
C PRO A 185 -9.16 -6.86 4.64
N PHE A 186 -8.21 -7.79 4.70
CA PHE A 186 -8.18 -8.82 5.73
C PHE A 186 -7.92 -8.25 7.13
N ILE A 187 -6.88 -7.42 7.30
CA ILE A 187 -6.53 -6.81 8.59
C ILE A 187 -7.65 -5.89 9.09
N MET A 188 -8.20 -5.07 8.19
CA MET A 188 -9.33 -4.20 8.54
C MET A 188 -10.56 -5.01 8.97
N ALA A 189 -10.91 -6.07 8.23
CA ALA A 189 -12.04 -6.95 8.56
C ALA A 189 -11.81 -7.71 9.88
N LEU A 190 -10.58 -8.17 10.13
CA LEU A 190 -10.18 -8.77 11.41
C LEU A 190 -10.41 -7.78 12.58
N GLY A 191 -9.95 -6.54 12.40
CA GLY A 191 -10.14 -5.47 13.38
C GLY A 191 -11.60 -5.13 13.64
N VAL A 192 -12.42 -5.04 12.60
CA VAL A 192 -13.88 -4.85 12.70
C VAL A 192 -14.49 -6.03 13.45
N GLY A 193 -14.12 -7.28 13.13
CA GLY A 193 -14.61 -8.49 13.82
C GLY A 193 -14.28 -8.49 15.31
N VAL A 194 -13.08 -8.09 15.68
CA VAL A 194 -12.64 -7.95 17.08
C VAL A 194 -13.38 -6.80 17.76
N ALA A 195 -13.37 -5.61 17.17
CA ALA A 195 -13.97 -4.41 17.76
C ALA A 195 -15.49 -4.53 17.97
N SER A 196 -16.21 -5.10 16.99
CA SER A 196 -17.67 -5.32 17.07
C SER A 196 -18.05 -6.31 18.19
N THR A 197 -17.18 -7.28 18.47
CA THR A 197 -17.42 -8.28 19.51
C THR A 197 -17.12 -7.74 20.92
N ILE A 198 -16.09 -6.89 21.05
CA ILE A 198 -15.78 -6.23 22.34
C ILE A 198 -16.88 -5.21 22.70
N GLY A 199 -17.48 -4.57 21.69
CA GLY A 199 -18.58 -3.62 21.86
C GLY A 199 -18.12 -2.24 22.37
N GLY A 200 -19.01 -1.26 22.28
CA GLY A 200 -18.80 0.12 22.74
C GLY A 200 -19.30 1.15 21.73
N LYS A 201 -19.58 2.38 22.19
CA LYS A 201 -20.08 3.48 21.35
C LYS A 201 -19.14 3.83 20.18
N ASN A 202 -17.83 3.53 20.28
CA ASN A 202 -16.80 3.89 19.31
C ASN A 202 -16.13 2.66 18.70
N SER A 203 -16.84 1.51 18.59
CA SER A 203 -16.25 0.27 18.05
C SER A 203 -15.70 0.44 16.63
N ASN A 204 -16.39 1.19 15.78
CA ASN A 204 -15.95 1.47 14.42
C ASN A 204 -14.67 2.34 14.37
N GLU A 205 -14.57 3.37 15.21
CA GLU A 205 -13.38 4.20 15.28
C GLU A 205 -12.15 3.42 15.78
N ASN A 206 -12.36 2.47 16.70
CA ASN A 206 -11.29 1.64 17.25
C ASN A 206 -10.73 0.62 16.24
N SER A 207 -11.47 0.29 15.18
CA SER A 207 -11.01 -0.61 14.12
C SER A 207 -10.04 0.05 13.13
N PHE A 208 -9.91 1.38 13.12
CA PHE A 208 -8.94 2.09 12.28
C PHE A 208 -7.56 2.16 12.93
N GLY A 209 -6.53 2.34 12.09
CA GLY A 209 -5.14 2.43 12.49
C GLY A 209 -4.44 1.08 12.67
N LEU A 210 -5.08 -0.02 12.28
CA LEU A 210 -4.48 -1.35 12.35
C LEU A 210 -3.46 -1.55 11.23
N VAL A 211 -3.80 -1.12 10.02
CA VAL A 211 -2.90 -1.18 8.86
C VAL A 211 -1.69 -0.29 9.11
N ALA A 212 -1.91 0.90 9.68
CA ALA A 212 -0.86 1.82 10.09
C ALA A 212 0.17 1.20 11.05
N LEU A 213 -0.28 0.47 12.05
CA LEU A 213 0.62 -0.24 12.96
C LEU A 213 1.32 -1.40 12.24
N CYS A 214 0.59 -2.18 11.44
CA CYS A 214 1.15 -3.30 10.70
C CYS A 214 2.22 -2.86 9.67
N SER A 215 2.19 -1.64 9.16
CA SER A 215 3.21 -1.13 8.23
C SER A 215 4.55 -0.78 8.92
N VAL A 216 4.54 -0.50 10.22
CA VAL A 216 5.78 -0.22 10.99
C VAL A 216 6.62 -1.49 11.18
N GLY A 217 5.95 -2.64 11.37
CA GLY A 217 6.61 -3.92 11.62
C GLY A 217 7.62 -4.32 10.54
N PRO A 218 7.23 -4.34 9.26
CA PRO A 218 8.11 -4.58 8.13
C PRO A 218 9.35 -3.69 8.11
N ILE A 219 9.17 -2.39 8.31
CA ILE A 219 10.28 -1.42 8.30
C ILE A 219 11.32 -1.81 9.38
N LEU A 220 10.85 -2.06 10.60
CA LEU A 220 11.73 -2.49 11.68
C LEU A 220 12.37 -3.85 11.41
N ALA A 221 11.61 -4.81 10.87
CA ALA A 221 12.12 -6.13 10.55
C ALA A 221 13.24 -6.09 9.50
N VAL A 222 13.10 -5.28 8.44
CA VAL A 222 14.13 -5.13 7.40
C VAL A 222 15.32 -4.32 7.89
N LEU A 223 15.12 -3.31 8.76
CA LEU A 223 16.24 -2.62 9.43
C LEU A 223 17.02 -3.57 10.33
N ILE A 224 16.35 -4.46 11.06
CA ILE A 224 17.03 -5.50 11.87
C ILE A 224 17.74 -6.51 10.97
N LEU A 225 17.09 -6.93 9.86
CA LEU A 225 17.71 -7.83 8.88
C LEU A 225 19.00 -7.22 8.31
N SER A 226 19.03 -5.93 8.03
CA SER A 226 20.23 -5.24 7.53
C SER A 226 21.39 -5.30 8.53
N LEU A 227 21.11 -5.33 9.84
CA LEU A 227 22.14 -5.45 10.88
C LEU A 227 22.67 -6.88 11.04
N ILE A 228 21.82 -7.90 10.80
CA ILE A 228 22.17 -9.30 10.96
C ILE A 228 22.93 -9.84 9.76
N ASN A 229 22.42 -9.58 8.54
CA ASN A 229 22.95 -10.19 7.30
C ASN A 229 24.03 -9.37 6.60
N GLY A 230 24.39 -8.19 7.12
CA GLY A 230 25.58 -7.44 6.70
C GLY A 230 25.81 -7.24 5.19
N GLY A 231 24.79 -7.37 4.32
CA GLY A 231 24.96 -7.17 2.88
C GLY A 231 24.67 -8.39 1.98
N ASP A 232 24.07 -9.48 2.50
CA ASP A 232 23.63 -10.62 1.66
C ASP A 232 22.48 -10.28 0.71
N ILE A 233 21.92 -9.07 0.80
CA ILE A 233 20.94 -8.54 -0.16
C ILE A 233 21.71 -7.94 -1.33
N VAL A 234 21.63 -8.63 -2.46
CA VAL A 234 22.31 -8.21 -3.70
C VAL A 234 21.45 -7.17 -4.42
N ALA A 235 22.10 -6.13 -4.94
CA ALA A 235 21.41 -5.16 -5.79
C ALA A 235 20.77 -5.86 -7.01
N PRO A 236 19.55 -5.47 -7.42
CA PRO A 236 18.92 -6.02 -8.62
C PRO A 236 19.85 -5.90 -9.83
N ASN A 237 19.92 -6.97 -10.63
CA ASN A 237 20.65 -6.92 -11.88
C ASN A 237 19.78 -6.20 -12.93
N PRO A 238 20.24 -5.10 -13.55
CA PRO A 238 19.51 -4.42 -14.60
C PRO A 238 19.07 -5.33 -15.75
N ASN A 239 19.84 -6.39 -16.02
CA ASN A 239 19.52 -7.35 -17.08
C ASN A 239 18.23 -8.16 -16.80
N ASP A 240 17.81 -8.29 -15.53
CA ASP A 240 16.58 -9.01 -15.18
C ASP A 240 15.32 -8.25 -15.60
N TYR A 241 15.45 -6.96 -15.94
CA TYR A 241 14.36 -6.13 -16.46
C TYR A 241 14.32 -6.08 -17.99
N LEU A 242 15.30 -6.68 -18.68
CA LEU A 242 15.27 -6.71 -20.14
C LEU A 242 14.29 -7.76 -20.62
N LEU A 243 13.61 -7.44 -21.73
CA LEU A 243 12.75 -8.41 -22.38
C LEU A 243 13.56 -9.59 -22.93
N ALA A 244 13.11 -10.79 -22.64
CA ALA A 244 13.76 -12.00 -23.13
C ALA A 244 13.67 -12.10 -24.66
N ASN A 245 14.73 -12.63 -25.30
CA ASN A 245 14.77 -12.83 -26.75
C ASN A 245 13.72 -13.87 -27.21
N ASP A 246 13.48 -14.92 -26.42
CA ASP A 246 12.39 -15.89 -26.61
C ASP A 246 11.24 -15.62 -25.64
N ILE A 247 10.31 -14.80 -26.10
CA ILE A 247 9.15 -14.37 -25.31
C ILE A 247 8.25 -15.55 -24.95
N GLY A 248 8.06 -16.51 -25.86
CA GLY A 248 7.17 -17.63 -25.64
C GLY A 248 7.65 -18.53 -24.50
N SER A 249 8.91 -18.90 -24.49
CA SER A 249 9.53 -19.69 -23.44
C SER A 249 9.56 -18.90 -22.10
N TYR A 250 9.86 -17.61 -22.15
CA TYR A 250 9.87 -16.76 -20.96
C TYR A 250 8.49 -16.64 -20.30
N VAL A 251 7.45 -16.39 -21.08
CA VAL A 251 6.06 -16.33 -20.59
C VAL A 251 5.66 -17.66 -19.95
N LEU A 252 5.94 -18.79 -20.61
CA LEU A 252 5.59 -20.12 -20.09
C LEU A 252 6.32 -20.41 -18.78
N HIS A 253 7.63 -20.13 -18.72
CA HIS A 253 8.44 -20.32 -17.52
C HIS A 253 7.92 -19.45 -16.36
N THR A 254 7.67 -18.16 -16.61
CA THR A 254 7.14 -17.21 -15.62
C THR A 254 5.76 -17.64 -15.14
N PHE A 255 4.89 -18.08 -16.04
CA PHE A 255 3.55 -18.57 -15.69
C PHE A 255 3.59 -19.79 -14.78
N VAL A 256 4.41 -20.80 -15.11
CA VAL A 256 4.56 -22.03 -14.30
C VAL A 256 5.17 -21.71 -12.93
N LYS A 257 6.20 -20.84 -12.86
CA LYS A 257 6.78 -20.36 -11.61
C LYS A 257 5.73 -19.66 -10.75
N THR A 258 4.98 -18.74 -11.33
CA THR A 258 3.92 -17.99 -10.64
C THR A 258 2.83 -18.91 -10.08
N ILE A 259 2.41 -19.92 -10.82
CA ILE A 259 1.45 -20.92 -10.30
C ILE A 259 1.98 -21.56 -9.02
N LYS A 260 3.24 -22.00 -9.02
CA LYS A 260 3.86 -22.64 -7.85
C LYS A 260 3.88 -21.70 -6.65
N ASP A 261 4.30 -20.45 -6.83
CA ASP A 261 4.43 -19.45 -5.78
C ASP A 261 3.05 -19.10 -5.20
N VAL A 262 2.04 -18.89 -6.03
CA VAL A 262 0.67 -18.57 -5.62
C VAL A 262 -0.01 -19.77 -4.93
N VAL A 263 0.21 -21.01 -5.40
CA VAL A 263 -0.29 -22.24 -4.73
C VAL A 263 0.26 -22.33 -3.29
N ILE A 264 1.55 -22.09 -3.12
CA ILE A 264 2.18 -22.17 -1.79
C ILE A 264 1.61 -21.07 -0.89
N ALA A 265 1.59 -19.82 -1.36
CA ALA A 265 1.18 -18.67 -0.58
C ALA A 265 -0.30 -18.74 -0.16
N LEU A 266 -1.22 -18.89 -1.10
CA LEU A 266 -2.65 -19.00 -0.79
C LEU A 266 -3.01 -20.34 -0.12
N GLY A 267 -2.32 -21.41 -0.47
CA GLY A 267 -2.54 -22.71 0.14
C GLY A 267 -2.30 -22.71 1.65
N LEU A 268 -1.24 -22.04 2.10
CA LEU A 268 -0.94 -21.88 3.53
C LEU A 268 -2.05 -21.12 4.28
N ILE A 269 -2.54 -20.01 3.72
CA ILE A 269 -3.63 -19.24 4.35
C ILE A 269 -4.90 -20.06 4.44
N VAL A 270 -5.28 -20.71 3.34
CA VAL A 270 -6.50 -21.52 3.26
C VAL A 270 -6.43 -22.70 4.22
N ALA A 271 -5.31 -23.42 4.25
CA ALA A 271 -5.09 -24.51 5.19
C ALA A 271 -5.22 -24.07 6.64
N PHE A 272 -4.57 -22.94 7.00
CA PHE A 272 -4.63 -22.38 8.34
C PHE A 272 -6.05 -21.91 8.69
N PHE A 273 -6.75 -21.26 7.78
CA PHE A 273 -8.14 -20.89 7.97
C PHE A 273 -9.05 -22.10 8.22
N PHE A 274 -8.87 -23.20 7.46
CA PHE A 274 -9.64 -24.41 7.68
C PHE A 274 -9.36 -25.05 9.05
N ILE A 275 -8.12 -25.03 9.54
CA ILE A 275 -7.77 -25.49 10.88
C ILE A 275 -8.57 -24.67 11.92
N ILE A 276 -8.57 -23.34 11.79
CA ILE A 276 -9.35 -22.46 12.70
C ILE A 276 -10.85 -22.73 12.56
N ASN A 277 -11.32 -22.92 11.33
CA ASN A 277 -12.74 -23.18 11.09
C ASN A 277 -13.21 -24.48 11.74
N PHE A 278 -12.46 -25.58 11.61
CA PHE A 278 -12.81 -26.87 12.21
C PHE A 278 -12.74 -26.85 13.75
N THR A 279 -11.78 -26.11 14.31
CA THR A 279 -11.57 -26.06 15.77
C THR A 279 -12.47 -25.04 16.47
N LEU A 280 -12.64 -23.84 15.89
CA LEU A 280 -13.24 -22.70 16.59
C LEU A 280 -14.49 -22.13 15.92
N LEU A 281 -14.44 -21.87 14.59
CA LEU A 281 -15.50 -21.07 13.94
C LEU A 281 -16.75 -21.85 13.60
N LYS A 282 -16.59 -23.10 13.17
CA LYS A 282 -17.68 -24.02 12.76
C LYS A 282 -18.69 -23.37 11.81
N LEU A 283 -18.18 -22.72 10.75
CA LEU A 283 -18.99 -21.98 9.79
C LEU A 283 -19.95 -22.91 9.00
N SER A 284 -21.06 -22.35 8.58
CA SER A 284 -22.03 -23.07 7.73
C SER A 284 -21.45 -23.38 6.36
N LYS A 285 -21.89 -24.48 5.72
CA LYS A 285 -21.45 -24.91 4.40
C LYS A 285 -21.54 -23.81 3.34
N LYS A 286 -22.58 -22.95 3.39
CA LYS A 286 -22.76 -21.83 2.46
C LYS A 286 -21.61 -20.81 2.55
N LYS A 287 -21.18 -20.46 3.77
CA LYS A 287 -20.06 -19.53 4.01
C LYS A 287 -18.72 -20.12 3.56
N ILE A 288 -18.49 -21.42 3.80
CA ILE A 288 -17.29 -22.13 3.33
C ILE A 288 -17.23 -22.14 1.81
N ILE A 289 -18.34 -22.46 1.11
CA ILE A 289 -18.39 -22.44 -0.35
C ILE A 289 -18.13 -21.03 -0.89
N GLN A 290 -18.68 -19.99 -0.26
CA GLN A 290 -18.41 -18.61 -0.64
C GLN A 290 -16.91 -18.28 -0.55
N ILE A 291 -16.25 -18.65 0.54
CA ILE A 291 -14.82 -18.45 0.75
C ILE A 291 -14.00 -19.22 -0.30
N LEU A 292 -14.33 -20.48 -0.58
CA LEU A 292 -13.64 -21.29 -1.60
C LEU A 292 -13.76 -20.67 -3.00
N ILE A 293 -14.95 -20.19 -3.37
CA ILE A 293 -15.16 -19.50 -4.65
C ILE A 293 -14.32 -18.21 -4.71
N GLY A 294 -14.32 -17.41 -3.66
CA GLY A 294 -13.50 -16.21 -3.58
C GLY A 294 -12.00 -16.53 -3.68
N THR A 295 -11.53 -17.56 -2.98
CA THR A 295 -10.13 -18.03 -3.06
C THR A 295 -9.76 -18.48 -4.46
N ALA A 296 -10.66 -19.16 -5.18
CA ALA A 296 -10.42 -19.56 -6.58
C ALA A 296 -10.28 -18.32 -7.50
N PHE A 297 -11.09 -17.28 -7.30
CA PHE A 297 -10.94 -16.01 -8.03
C PHE A 297 -9.62 -15.31 -7.68
N THR A 298 -9.25 -15.28 -6.41
CA THR A 298 -7.96 -14.73 -5.97
C THR A 298 -6.80 -15.48 -6.62
N PHE A 299 -6.84 -16.79 -6.62
CA PHE A 299 -5.81 -17.65 -7.21
C PHE A 299 -5.61 -17.37 -8.71
N ILE A 300 -6.69 -17.44 -9.50
CA ILE A 300 -6.64 -17.17 -10.94
C ILE A 300 -6.15 -15.72 -11.18
N GLY A 301 -6.71 -14.77 -10.45
CA GLY A 301 -6.37 -13.36 -10.59
C GLY A 301 -4.90 -13.07 -10.29
N LEU A 302 -4.32 -13.66 -9.24
CA LEU A 302 -2.91 -13.50 -8.89
C LEU A 302 -1.96 -14.08 -9.93
N ILE A 303 -2.27 -15.27 -10.46
CA ILE A 303 -1.44 -15.88 -11.51
C ILE A 303 -1.39 -14.97 -12.75
N VAL A 304 -2.56 -14.51 -13.20
CA VAL A 304 -2.65 -13.62 -14.36
C VAL A 304 -1.97 -12.28 -14.09
N PHE A 305 -2.19 -11.70 -12.92
CA PHE A 305 -1.58 -10.43 -12.49
C PHE A 305 -0.05 -10.52 -12.47
N LEU A 306 0.51 -11.43 -11.70
CA LEU A 306 1.96 -11.55 -11.53
C LEU A 306 2.66 -11.91 -12.84
N THR A 307 2.06 -12.76 -13.67
CA THR A 307 2.60 -13.07 -15.00
C THR A 307 2.65 -11.83 -15.88
N ALA A 308 1.57 -11.04 -15.95
CA ALA A 308 1.50 -9.81 -16.73
C ALA A 308 2.51 -8.76 -16.25
N VAL A 309 2.70 -8.67 -14.94
CA VAL A 309 3.69 -7.76 -14.31
C VAL A 309 5.10 -8.10 -14.76
N HIS A 310 5.53 -9.35 -14.57
CA HIS A 310 6.90 -9.74 -14.87
C HIS A 310 7.20 -9.74 -16.37
N VAL A 311 6.22 -10.07 -17.22
CA VAL A 311 6.41 -10.15 -18.67
C VAL A 311 6.41 -8.79 -19.35
N GLY A 312 5.58 -7.84 -18.90
CA GLY A 312 5.39 -6.59 -19.62
C GLY A 312 5.57 -5.33 -18.79
N PHE A 313 4.93 -5.24 -17.60
CA PHE A 313 4.89 -3.98 -16.86
C PHE A 313 6.25 -3.60 -16.26
N MET A 314 6.94 -4.51 -15.60
CA MET A 314 8.26 -4.26 -15.02
C MET A 314 9.31 -3.91 -16.09
N PRO A 315 9.46 -4.68 -17.18
CA PRO A 315 10.45 -4.36 -18.22
C PRO A 315 10.20 -3.02 -18.89
N ILE A 316 8.96 -2.70 -19.20
CA ILE A 316 8.65 -1.44 -19.88
C ILE A 316 8.74 -0.25 -18.92
N GLY A 317 8.34 -0.41 -17.65
CA GLY A 317 8.56 0.61 -16.63
C GLY A 317 10.05 0.96 -16.49
N TYR A 318 10.90 -0.07 -16.37
CA TYR A 318 12.35 0.10 -16.31
C TYR A 318 12.92 0.82 -17.54
N LYS A 319 12.60 0.32 -18.74
CA LYS A 319 13.09 0.91 -20.00
C LYS A 319 12.65 2.36 -20.17
N MET A 320 11.39 2.65 -19.82
CA MET A 320 10.87 4.01 -19.87
C MET A 320 11.64 4.96 -18.94
N GLY A 321 11.93 4.52 -17.71
CA GLY A 321 12.73 5.29 -16.76
C GLY A 321 14.15 5.55 -17.29
N GLU A 322 14.79 4.52 -17.82
CA GLU A 322 16.16 4.57 -18.36
C GLU A 322 16.25 5.52 -19.56
N GLU A 323 15.37 5.40 -20.54
CA GLU A 323 15.40 6.23 -21.76
C GLU A 323 15.05 7.69 -21.48
N LEU A 324 14.04 7.95 -20.65
CA LEU A 324 13.68 9.31 -20.25
C LEU A 324 14.80 10.02 -19.50
N ALA A 325 15.48 9.32 -18.59
CA ALA A 325 16.58 9.92 -17.83
C ALA A 325 17.80 10.22 -18.73
N LYS A 326 18.09 9.35 -19.70
CA LYS A 326 19.15 9.59 -20.71
C LYS A 326 18.79 10.76 -21.63
N SER A 327 17.51 10.94 -21.95
CA SER A 327 17.04 12.01 -22.82
C SER A 327 17.06 13.37 -22.13
N SER A 328 16.45 13.50 -20.95
CA SER A 328 16.39 14.76 -20.21
C SER A 328 16.00 14.56 -18.75
N PRO A 329 16.80 15.07 -17.78
CA PRO A 329 16.45 15.07 -16.35
C PRO A 329 15.12 15.79 -16.05
N VAL A 330 14.80 16.85 -16.79
CA VAL A 330 13.54 17.59 -16.64
C VAL A 330 12.37 16.75 -17.15
N ALA A 331 12.51 16.10 -18.31
CA ALA A 331 11.44 15.27 -18.87
C ALA A 331 11.07 14.11 -17.95
N VAL A 332 12.07 13.39 -17.41
CA VAL A 332 11.80 12.26 -16.50
C VAL A 332 11.13 12.72 -15.19
N THR A 333 11.48 13.91 -14.70
CA THR A 333 10.87 14.49 -13.49
C THR A 333 9.42 14.87 -13.73
N VAL A 334 9.11 15.51 -14.86
CA VAL A 334 7.74 15.89 -15.25
C VAL A 334 6.89 14.65 -15.51
N VAL A 335 7.41 13.67 -16.24
CA VAL A 335 6.71 12.40 -16.49
C VAL A 335 6.47 11.65 -15.16
N GLY A 336 7.44 11.63 -14.27
CA GLY A 336 7.27 11.06 -12.92
C GLY A 336 6.14 11.72 -12.15
N PHE A 337 6.03 13.05 -12.18
CA PHE A 337 4.89 13.77 -11.59
C PHE A 337 3.56 13.35 -12.20
N VAL A 338 3.46 13.30 -13.52
CA VAL A 338 2.22 12.92 -14.23
C VAL A 338 1.84 11.47 -13.94
N LEU A 339 2.81 10.56 -13.93
CA LEU A 339 2.58 9.15 -13.54
C LEU A 339 2.03 9.05 -12.12
N GLY A 340 2.59 9.80 -11.17
CA GLY A 340 2.10 9.80 -9.78
C GLY A 340 0.68 10.31 -9.63
N LEU A 341 0.33 11.39 -10.36
CA LEU A 341 -1.05 11.88 -10.43
C LEU A 341 -2.01 10.78 -10.88
N VAL A 342 -1.64 10.07 -11.93
CA VAL A 342 -2.49 9.09 -12.61
C VAL A 342 -2.59 7.80 -11.81
N VAL A 343 -1.49 7.30 -11.24
CA VAL A 343 -1.46 6.04 -10.47
C VAL A 343 -2.43 6.09 -9.29
N VAL A 344 -2.48 7.19 -8.54
CA VAL A 344 -3.41 7.33 -7.41
C VAL A 344 -4.86 7.46 -7.86
N LEU A 345 -5.11 8.24 -8.92
CA LEU A 345 -6.47 8.35 -9.49
C LEU A 345 -6.99 6.99 -9.95
N ALA A 346 -6.08 6.16 -10.38
CA ALA A 346 -6.33 4.85 -10.92
C ALA A 346 -6.45 3.76 -9.83
N GLU A 347 -6.02 3.99 -8.59
CA GLU A 347 -5.97 2.98 -7.53
C GLU A 347 -7.36 2.66 -6.96
N PRO A 348 -7.90 1.42 -7.14
CA PRO A 348 -9.24 1.08 -6.68
C PRO A 348 -9.41 1.19 -5.17
N ALA A 349 -8.38 0.83 -4.41
CA ALA A 349 -8.40 0.87 -2.95
C ALA A 349 -8.51 2.31 -2.42
N VAL A 350 -7.92 3.29 -3.11
CA VAL A 350 -8.05 4.72 -2.80
C VAL A 350 -9.50 5.20 -3.00
N HIS A 351 -10.20 4.70 -4.01
CA HIS A 351 -11.61 5.04 -4.22
C HIS A 351 -12.51 4.55 -3.09
N VAL A 352 -12.27 3.32 -2.61
CA VAL A 352 -13.01 2.74 -1.47
C VAL A 352 -12.74 3.54 -0.21
N LEU A 353 -11.46 3.84 0.07
CA LEU A 353 -11.04 4.63 1.21
C LEU A 353 -11.69 6.02 1.21
N ASN A 354 -11.65 6.73 0.07
CA ASN A 354 -12.23 8.06 -0.05
C ASN A 354 -13.73 8.08 0.25
N LYS A 355 -14.44 7.01 -0.14
CA LYS A 355 -15.86 6.86 0.19
C LYS A 355 -16.05 6.64 1.71
N GLN A 356 -15.25 5.79 2.32
CA GLN A 356 -15.30 5.56 3.77
C GLN A 356 -15.01 6.84 4.55
N VAL A 357 -14.03 7.63 4.13
CA VAL A 357 -13.71 8.92 4.77
C VAL A 357 -14.87 9.90 4.66
N GLU A 358 -15.50 10.02 3.49
CA GLU A 358 -16.66 10.88 3.29
C GLU A 358 -17.83 10.48 4.20
N GLU A 359 -18.10 9.17 4.33
CA GLU A 359 -19.14 8.62 5.22
C GLU A 359 -18.85 8.91 6.70
N ILE A 360 -17.61 8.66 7.15
CA ILE A 360 -17.20 8.84 8.55
C ILE A 360 -17.14 10.32 8.95
N THR A 361 -16.70 11.18 8.03
CA THR A 361 -16.59 12.62 8.26
C THR A 361 -17.92 13.35 8.03
N HIS A 362 -19.00 12.60 7.74
CA HIS A 362 -20.32 13.16 7.41
C HIS A 362 -20.24 14.22 6.31
N GLY A 363 -19.41 13.97 5.28
CA GLY A 363 -19.22 14.88 4.16
C GLY A 363 -18.36 16.12 4.42
N THR A 364 -17.80 16.27 5.61
CA THR A 364 -16.89 17.39 5.93
C THR A 364 -15.65 17.38 5.03
N VAL A 365 -15.15 16.20 4.69
CA VAL A 365 -14.14 15.99 3.65
C VAL A 365 -14.80 15.27 2.48
N SER A 366 -14.93 15.97 1.35
CA SER A 366 -15.54 15.38 0.17
C SER A 366 -14.58 14.43 -0.55
N LYS A 367 -15.10 13.34 -1.11
CA LYS A 367 -14.36 12.38 -1.94
C LYS A 367 -13.52 13.06 -3.02
N LYS A 368 -14.07 14.10 -3.69
CA LYS A 368 -13.35 14.83 -4.74
C LYS A 368 -12.13 15.59 -4.21
N ALA A 369 -12.29 16.32 -3.09
CA ALA A 369 -11.18 17.06 -2.48
C ALA A 369 -10.06 16.12 -2.06
N MET A 370 -10.40 14.98 -1.50
CA MET A 370 -9.43 13.96 -1.07
C MET A 370 -8.70 13.35 -2.27
N MET A 371 -9.42 12.98 -3.34
CA MET A 371 -8.80 12.46 -4.57
C MET A 371 -7.81 13.44 -5.17
N ILE A 372 -8.17 14.71 -5.30
CA ILE A 372 -7.29 15.74 -5.85
C ILE A 372 -6.05 15.94 -4.96
N ALA A 373 -6.24 16.03 -3.65
CA ALA A 373 -5.13 16.22 -2.71
C ALA A 373 -4.15 15.03 -2.73
N LEU A 374 -4.67 13.80 -2.72
CA LEU A 374 -3.85 12.60 -2.81
C LEU A 374 -3.11 12.52 -4.14
N SER A 375 -3.78 12.80 -5.26
CA SER A 375 -3.15 12.75 -6.58
C SER A 375 -2.02 13.76 -6.71
N ILE A 376 -2.25 15.02 -6.33
CA ILE A 376 -1.20 16.05 -6.35
C ILE A 376 -0.06 15.67 -5.40
N GLY A 377 -0.39 15.19 -4.20
CA GLY A 377 0.60 14.77 -3.22
C GLY A 377 1.48 13.64 -3.72
N VAL A 378 0.89 12.56 -4.27
CA VAL A 378 1.68 11.42 -4.81
C VAL A 378 2.44 11.82 -6.06
N GLY A 379 1.86 12.65 -6.95
CA GLY A 379 2.61 13.24 -8.05
C GLY A 379 3.86 13.97 -7.57
N ALA A 380 3.72 14.83 -6.57
CA ALA A 380 4.85 15.53 -5.96
C ALA A 380 5.85 14.56 -5.31
N SER A 381 5.38 13.50 -4.63
CA SER A 381 6.26 12.50 -4.01
C SER A 381 7.10 11.75 -5.03
N ILE A 382 6.51 11.31 -6.16
CA ILE A 382 7.26 10.64 -7.22
C ILE A 382 8.23 11.61 -7.90
N CYS A 383 7.80 12.84 -8.15
CA CYS A 383 8.67 13.91 -8.67
C CYS A 383 9.90 14.12 -7.76
N LEU A 384 9.68 14.28 -6.45
CA LEU A 384 10.76 14.43 -5.47
C LEU A 384 11.66 13.19 -5.39
N SER A 385 11.08 11.99 -5.52
CA SER A 385 11.86 10.74 -5.57
C SER A 385 12.77 10.69 -6.80
N VAL A 386 12.27 11.09 -7.98
CA VAL A 386 13.08 11.19 -9.20
C VAL A 386 14.19 12.23 -9.04
N ILE A 387 13.88 13.40 -8.47
CA ILE A 387 14.89 14.42 -8.15
C ILE A 387 15.97 13.85 -7.24
N ARG A 388 15.57 13.10 -6.19
CA ARG A 388 16.51 12.44 -5.29
C ARG A 388 17.43 11.47 -6.02
N ILE A 389 16.88 10.66 -6.93
CA ILE A 389 17.66 9.70 -7.71
C ILE A 389 18.69 10.44 -8.58
N ILE A 390 18.30 11.52 -9.26
CA ILE A 390 19.20 12.31 -10.12
C ILE A 390 20.35 12.94 -9.33
N PHE A 391 20.08 13.42 -8.10
CA PHE A 391 21.10 14.10 -7.28
C PHE A 391 21.81 13.18 -6.27
N GLY A 392 21.37 11.94 -6.09
CA GLY A 392 22.04 10.92 -5.27
C GLY A 392 22.08 11.23 -3.76
N PHE A 393 21.04 11.86 -3.16
CA PHE A 393 21.01 12.14 -1.74
C PHE A 393 20.09 11.19 -0.94
N SER A 394 20.35 11.07 0.37
CA SER A 394 19.63 10.13 1.23
C SER A 394 18.14 10.43 1.30
N ILE A 395 17.31 9.37 1.26
CA ILE A 395 15.84 9.45 1.43
C ILE A 395 15.43 10.02 2.79
N LEU A 396 16.28 9.90 3.82
CA LEU A 396 16.00 10.41 5.16
C LEU A 396 15.75 11.92 5.18
N TYR A 397 16.33 12.68 4.23
CA TYR A 397 16.04 14.11 4.08
C TYR A 397 14.57 14.42 3.77
N TYR A 398 13.84 13.46 3.17
CA TYR A 398 12.39 13.58 2.95
C TYR A 398 11.57 12.88 4.02
N LEU A 399 11.96 11.66 4.41
CA LEU A 399 11.16 10.86 5.34
C LEU A 399 11.12 11.47 6.74
N ILE A 400 12.25 11.94 7.29
CA ILE A 400 12.27 12.51 8.64
C ILE A 400 11.35 13.74 8.74
N PRO A 401 11.50 14.78 7.90
CA PRO A 401 10.58 15.92 7.94
C PRO A 401 9.13 15.53 7.65
N GLY A 402 8.88 14.64 6.69
CA GLY A 402 7.53 14.22 6.31
C GLY A 402 6.80 13.53 7.47
N TYR A 403 7.45 12.58 8.13
CA TYR A 403 6.87 11.93 9.31
C TYR A 403 6.76 12.87 10.51
N LEU A 404 7.72 13.78 10.73
CA LEU A 404 7.62 14.80 11.78
C LEU A 404 6.40 15.71 11.54
N ILE A 405 6.17 16.16 10.31
CA ILE A 405 5.00 16.96 9.96
C ILE A 405 3.72 16.15 10.22
N SER A 406 3.66 14.89 9.75
CA SER A 406 2.49 14.04 9.94
C SER A 406 2.19 13.78 11.41
N LEU A 407 3.20 13.40 12.21
CA LEU A 407 3.05 13.16 13.63
C LEU A 407 2.71 14.47 14.38
N GLY A 408 3.29 15.60 13.96
CA GLY A 408 2.94 16.93 14.48
C GLY A 408 1.49 17.29 14.20
N LEU A 409 0.99 17.06 12.99
CA LEU A 409 -0.41 17.29 12.64
C LEU A 409 -1.38 16.46 13.49
N SER A 410 -0.98 15.26 13.91
CA SER A 410 -1.83 14.36 14.73
C SER A 410 -2.26 14.99 16.08
N PHE A 411 -1.56 15.99 16.57
CA PHE A 411 -1.96 16.75 17.77
C PHE A 411 -3.07 17.78 17.51
N PHE A 412 -3.24 18.19 16.27
CA PHE A 412 -4.16 19.27 15.89
C PHE A 412 -5.44 18.78 15.20
N VAL A 413 -5.49 17.51 14.79
CA VAL A 413 -6.64 16.90 14.13
C VAL A 413 -7.32 15.85 15.02
N PRO A 414 -8.63 15.58 14.85
CA PRO A 414 -9.29 14.46 15.55
C PRO A 414 -8.59 13.13 15.27
N LYS A 415 -8.58 12.25 16.27
CA LYS A 415 -7.91 10.93 16.21
C LYS A 415 -8.30 10.10 15.01
N ILE A 416 -9.54 10.22 14.55
CA ILE A 416 -10.03 9.49 13.37
C ILE A 416 -9.30 9.91 12.08
N TYR A 417 -8.99 11.21 11.89
CA TYR A 417 -8.23 11.66 10.74
C TYR A 417 -6.80 11.13 10.73
N THR A 418 -6.16 11.08 11.90
CA THR A 418 -4.84 10.46 12.05
C THR A 418 -4.90 8.98 11.70
N ALA A 419 -5.88 8.25 12.24
CA ALA A 419 -6.02 6.82 11.96
C ALA A 419 -6.25 6.54 10.46
N ILE A 420 -7.16 7.28 9.83
CA ILE A 420 -7.43 7.18 8.39
C ILE A 420 -6.20 7.56 7.57
N ALA A 421 -5.50 8.64 7.92
CA ALA A 421 -4.32 9.09 7.20
C ALA A 421 -3.23 8.01 7.17
N PHE A 422 -2.92 7.43 8.32
CA PHE A 422 -1.89 6.40 8.42
C PHE A 422 -2.31 5.07 7.79
N ASP A 423 -3.56 4.65 7.90
CA ASP A 423 -4.09 3.49 7.16
C ASP A 423 -4.04 3.74 5.65
N SER A 424 -4.27 4.98 5.22
CA SER A 424 -4.26 5.37 3.80
C SER A 424 -2.87 5.34 3.18
N GLY A 425 -1.83 5.49 3.97
CA GLY A 425 -0.45 5.42 3.49
C GLY A 425 -0.16 4.09 2.80
N GLY A 426 -0.58 3.00 3.42
CA GLY A 426 -0.46 1.68 2.81
C GLY A 426 -1.35 1.48 1.58
N VAL A 427 -2.54 2.05 1.59
CA VAL A 427 -3.48 1.93 0.47
C VAL A 427 -3.03 2.72 -0.77
N ALA A 428 -2.35 3.85 -0.60
CA ALA A 428 -1.91 4.69 -1.71
C ALA A 428 -0.70 4.13 -2.47
N SER A 429 0.08 3.25 -1.85
CA SER A 429 1.20 2.55 -2.46
C SER A 429 0.79 1.22 -3.10
N GLY A 430 -0.31 1.19 -3.85
CA GLY A 430 -0.90 -0.01 -4.43
C GLY A 430 -0.08 -0.69 -5.53
N PRO A 431 -0.66 -1.72 -6.19
CA PRO A 431 0.05 -2.60 -7.12
C PRO A 431 0.81 -1.91 -8.26
N LEU A 432 0.30 -0.79 -8.77
CA LEU A 432 0.98 -0.06 -9.84
C LEU A 432 2.27 0.63 -9.36
N THR A 433 2.35 0.98 -8.08
CA THR A 433 3.55 1.60 -7.51
C THR A 433 4.70 0.59 -7.45
N SER A 434 4.44 -0.64 -6.98
CA SER A 434 5.44 -1.70 -6.88
C SER A 434 5.81 -2.32 -8.23
N THR A 435 4.84 -2.39 -9.17
CA THR A 435 5.00 -3.12 -10.44
C THR A 435 5.45 -2.27 -11.62
N PHE A 436 5.23 -0.95 -11.56
CA PHE A 436 5.58 -0.03 -12.65
C PHE A 436 6.45 1.15 -12.18
N ILE A 437 6.06 1.84 -11.11
CA ILE A 437 6.78 3.04 -10.66
C ILE A 437 8.14 2.70 -10.05
N LEU A 438 8.25 1.62 -9.28
CA LEU A 438 9.54 1.20 -8.73
C LEU A 438 10.50 0.72 -9.82
N PRO A 439 10.13 -0.14 -10.80
CA PRO A 439 10.96 -0.42 -11.97
C PRO A 439 11.34 0.83 -12.78
N PHE A 440 10.43 1.78 -12.96
CA PHE A 440 10.72 3.07 -13.57
C PHE A 440 11.83 3.82 -12.80
N ALA A 441 11.76 3.88 -11.48
CA ALA A 441 12.78 4.51 -10.64
C ALA A 441 14.13 3.78 -10.73
N ILE A 442 14.11 2.44 -10.82
CA ILE A 442 15.33 1.64 -11.03
C ILE A 442 15.96 1.99 -12.39
N GLY A 443 15.17 2.10 -13.45
CA GLY A 443 15.65 2.53 -14.77
C GLY A 443 16.28 3.93 -14.75
N VAL A 444 15.63 4.89 -14.07
CA VAL A 444 16.18 6.24 -13.86
C VAL A 444 17.52 6.18 -13.13
N CYS A 445 17.59 5.38 -12.06
CA CYS A 445 18.80 5.24 -11.25
C CYS A 445 19.97 4.67 -12.05
N VAL A 446 19.74 3.63 -12.84
CA VAL A 446 20.75 3.02 -13.71
C VAL A 446 21.25 4.01 -14.76
N ALA A 447 20.34 4.76 -15.37
CA ALA A 447 20.72 5.79 -16.36
C ALA A 447 21.58 6.92 -15.75
N CYS A 448 21.33 7.26 -14.47
CA CYS A 448 22.12 8.26 -13.75
C CYS A 448 23.43 7.70 -13.15
N GLY A 449 23.68 6.37 -13.25
CA GLY A 449 24.85 5.72 -12.65
C GLY A 449 24.82 5.63 -11.13
N GLY A 450 23.62 5.71 -10.53
CA GLY A 450 23.38 5.60 -9.09
C GLY A 450 23.39 4.16 -8.58
N ASN A 451 23.40 4.02 -7.25
CA ASN A 451 23.24 2.71 -6.60
C ASN A 451 21.74 2.39 -6.44
N ILE A 452 21.32 1.26 -7.03
CA ILE A 452 19.88 0.88 -7.03
C ILE A 452 19.33 0.76 -5.62
N LEU A 453 20.05 0.15 -4.67
CA LEU A 453 19.56 -0.08 -3.31
C LEU A 453 19.41 1.22 -2.53
N SER A 454 20.34 2.16 -2.64
CA SER A 454 20.30 3.44 -1.91
C SER A 454 19.44 4.49 -2.60
N ASP A 455 19.42 4.51 -3.96
CA ASP A 455 18.90 5.65 -4.70
C ASP A 455 17.55 5.36 -5.39
N ALA A 456 17.31 4.14 -5.91
CA ALA A 456 16.04 3.81 -6.57
C ALA A 456 14.95 3.44 -5.54
N PHE A 457 15.28 2.59 -4.56
CA PHE A 457 14.33 2.25 -3.50
C PHE A 457 13.98 3.47 -2.64
N GLY A 458 12.86 3.40 -1.94
CA GLY A 458 12.29 4.49 -1.15
C GLY A 458 11.16 5.24 -1.85
N ILE A 459 10.91 4.97 -3.13
CA ILE A 459 9.83 5.62 -3.87
C ILE A 459 8.44 5.17 -3.36
N VAL A 460 8.29 3.91 -2.97
CA VAL A 460 7.05 3.38 -2.38
C VAL A 460 6.79 4.04 -1.03
N ALA A 461 7.83 4.20 -0.21
CA ALA A 461 7.76 4.89 1.07
C ALA A 461 7.34 6.36 0.93
N MET A 462 7.88 7.06 -0.08
CA MET A 462 7.51 8.44 -0.38
C MET A 462 6.01 8.54 -0.77
N VAL A 463 5.52 7.62 -1.58
CA VAL A 463 4.11 7.52 -1.94
C VAL A 463 3.26 7.23 -0.71
N ALA A 464 3.66 6.28 0.13
CA ALA A 464 2.95 5.92 1.35
C ALA A 464 2.92 7.06 2.39
N MET A 465 3.95 7.90 2.46
CA MET A 465 4.00 9.06 3.36
C MET A 465 3.01 10.16 2.96
N THR A 466 2.70 10.29 1.68
CA THR A 466 1.84 11.39 1.17
C THR A 466 0.47 11.47 1.82
N PRO A 467 -0.32 10.38 1.94
CA PRO A 467 -1.63 10.43 2.59
C PRO A 467 -1.56 10.87 4.05
N LEU A 468 -0.46 10.53 4.74
CA LEU A 468 -0.26 10.91 6.14
C LEU A 468 -0.30 12.43 6.31
N ILE A 469 0.26 13.16 5.38
CA ILE A 469 0.31 14.63 5.40
C ILE A 469 -0.98 15.20 4.81
N THR A 470 -1.38 14.74 3.61
CA THR A 470 -2.48 15.35 2.85
C THR A 470 -3.83 15.19 3.55
N ILE A 471 -4.15 14.00 4.08
CA ILE A 471 -5.43 13.75 4.76
C ILE A 471 -5.50 14.53 6.08
N GLN A 472 -4.41 14.57 6.85
CA GLN A 472 -4.40 15.35 8.09
C GLN A 472 -4.48 16.86 7.82
N THR A 473 -3.83 17.35 6.75
CA THR A 473 -3.94 18.74 6.33
C THR A 473 -5.37 19.10 5.92
N LEU A 474 -6.05 18.20 5.17
CA LEU A 474 -7.48 18.38 4.85
C LEU A 474 -8.34 18.38 6.11
N GLY A 475 -8.10 17.46 7.05
CA GLY A 475 -8.79 17.44 8.35
C GLY A 475 -8.58 18.72 9.15
N PHE A 476 -7.35 19.20 9.22
CA PHE A 476 -7.02 20.45 9.89
C PHE A 476 -7.74 21.65 9.25
N THR A 477 -7.69 21.78 7.94
CA THR A 477 -8.37 22.88 7.22
C THR A 477 -9.89 22.82 7.37
N ALA A 478 -10.49 21.64 7.40
CA ALA A 478 -11.92 21.45 7.62
C ALA A 478 -12.35 21.93 9.01
N ILE A 479 -11.59 21.58 10.06
CA ILE A 479 -11.85 22.04 11.43
C ILE A 479 -11.67 23.54 11.56
N PHE A 480 -10.61 24.08 10.97
CA PHE A 480 -10.34 25.50 11.00
C PHE A 480 -11.47 26.30 10.34
N ARG A 481 -11.93 25.86 9.17
CA ARG A 481 -13.08 26.47 8.48
C ARG A 481 -14.35 26.41 9.33
N LYS A 482 -14.63 25.26 9.98
CA LYS A 482 -15.79 25.11 10.86
C LYS A 482 -15.72 26.10 12.03
N LYS A 483 -14.62 26.14 12.76
CA LYS A 483 -14.42 27.09 13.89
C LYS A 483 -14.52 28.56 13.44
N PHE A 484 -13.97 28.87 12.26
CA PHE A 484 -14.03 30.21 11.71
C PHE A 484 -15.47 30.61 11.33
N SER A 485 -16.21 29.68 10.69
CA SER A 485 -17.64 29.89 10.36
C SER A 485 -18.50 30.04 11.62
N GLU A 486 -18.28 29.23 12.66
CA GLU A 486 -18.94 29.34 13.95
C GLU A 486 -18.66 30.70 14.62
N LYS A 487 -17.39 31.16 14.57
CA LYS A 487 -17.01 32.46 15.12
C LYS A 487 -17.64 33.64 14.37
N LEU A 488 -17.71 33.53 13.01
CA LEU A 488 -18.40 34.53 12.20
C LEU A 488 -19.92 34.54 12.45
N ALA A 489 -20.53 33.35 12.58
CA ALA A 489 -21.95 33.25 12.90
C ALA A 489 -22.23 33.84 14.30
N MET A 490 -21.39 33.54 15.29
CA MET A 490 -21.50 34.16 16.63
C MET A 490 -21.35 35.66 16.58
N HIS A 491 -20.41 36.19 15.79
CA HIS A 491 -20.21 37.65 15.66
C HIS A 491 -21.44 38.31 15.02
N LYS A 492 -22.02 37.67 13.99
CA LYS A 492 -23.27 38.18 13.40
C LYS A 492 -24.46 38.16 14.38
N ILE A 493 -24.56 37.11 15.22
CA ILE A 493 -25.60 37.00 16.25
C ILE A 493 -25.43 38.09 17.30
N LEU A 494 -24.20 38.40 17.67
CA LEU A 494 -23.92 39.45 18.66
C LEU A 494 -24.08 40.89 18.12
N ASP A 495 -23.95 41.06 16.80
CA ASP A 495 -24.13 42.36 16.13
C ASP A 495 -25.62 42.64 15.75
N ASP A 496 -26.49 41.62 15.76
CA ASP A 496 -27.91 41.79 15.52
C ASP A 496 -28.59 42.44 16.74
N LYS A 497 -29.44 43.45 16.46
CA LYS A 497 -30.19 44.15 17.50
C LYS A 497 -31.18 43.23 18.21
N ASP A 498 -31.40 43.46 19.51
CA ASP A 498 -32.17 42.66 20.48
C ASP A 498 -33.61 42.28 20.06
N ASP A 499 -34.15 42.81 18.95
CA ASP A 499 -35.53 42.63 18.52
C ASP A 499 -35.72 41.58 17.41
N GLN A 500 -34.67 40.85 17.00
CA GLN A 500 -34.76 39.84 15.95
C GLN A 500 -34.81 38.41 16.50
N ILE A 501 -35.85 37.65 16.08
CA ILE A 501 -35.95 36.21 16.37
C ILE A 501 -34.89 35.44 15.58
N ILE A 502 -33.88 34.92 16.26
CA ILE A 502 -32.85 34.07 15.64
C ILE A 502 -33.42 32.68 15.40
N ARG A 503 -33.60 32.28 14.14
CA ARG A 503 -33.94 30.89 13.75
C ARG A 503 -32.62 30.12 13.57
N PHE A 504 -32.38 29.14 14.44
CA PHE A 504 -31.37 28.12 14.22
C PHE A 504 -31.93 27.10 13.21
N LEU A 505 -31.36 27.06 12.01
CA LEU A 505 -31.62 26.06 10.99
C LEU A 505 -30.61 24.93 11.08
#